data_84f8f0c679765bde058de0683a9811b7
#
_entry.id   84f8f0c679765bde058de0683a9811b7
#
_cell.length_a   1.000
_cell.length_b   1.000
_cell.length_c   1.000
_cell.angle_alpha   90.00
_cell.angle_beta   90.00
_cell.angle_gamma   90.00
#
_symmetry.space_group_name_H-M   'P 1'
#
loop_
_entity.id
_entity.type
_entity.pdbx_description
1 polymer ?
#
loop_
_entity_poly.entity_id
_entity_poly.type
_entity_poly.pdbx_seq_one_letter_code
_entity_poly.pdbx_strand_id
1 'polypeptide(L)'
;MSAKEIKYNLEARDALKKGVDALANAVKVTLGPKGRNVVIEKKFGAPQVTKDGVTVAKEIELKDAYENMGAQMVREVASKTADKAGDGTTTATLLAQSIIRVGLKNVTAGANPMDLKRGIDKAVDKVIESLKKQTKQVGDDFNKIEQVATVSANNDKEIGKLIAEAMQKVKKEGVITVEEAKGIETTVEVVEGMQFDRGYISPYFVTNPDKMEAVLDNPYILIFDKKISTMKDLLPVLEQTVQTGRPLLIIAEDIDGEALATLVVNKLRGSLKVAAVKAPGFGDRRKAMLEDIAILTGGTVVSDERGFKLENTTLDMLGRAEKVSIDKDNTTIVNGAGEKKNIEARVKQIKVQIENTTSDYDKEKLQERLAKLAGGVAVLYVGAASEVEMKEKKDRVDDALSATRAAVEEGIIPGGGVAFVRAIDALKGLKGNNEDEQKGIEIILRSLEEPLRQIVENAGYEGSVVVQKVREGKGDFGFNAHTETYENLFETGVIDPTKVARIALENAASIAGMLLTTECAIAEIKEEKPAMPPMPGGGMGDMY
;
A
#
# COMPACT_ATOMS: atom_id res chain seq x y z
N MET A 1 5.29 28.88 -21.92
CA MET A 1 6.00 28.30 -20.73
C MET A 1 6.02 29.40 -19.69
N SER A 2 5.54 29.12 -18.46
CA SER A 2 5.66 30.06 -17.36
C SER A 2 7.14 30.31 -17.01
N ALA A 3 7.46 31.51 -16.55
CA ALA A 3 8.80 31.82 -16.07
C ALA A 3 9.15 30.96 -14.85
N LYS A 4 10.45 30.66 -14.68
CA LYS A 4 10.96 29.83 -13.60
C LYS A 4 11.82 30.70 -12.66
N GLU A 5 11.69 30.47 -11.37
CA GLU A 5 12.59 30.99 -10.36
C GLU A 5 13.54 29.87 -9.92
N ILE A 6 14.80 30.20 -9.70
CA ILE A 6 15.83 29.23 -9.32
C ILE A 6 16.48 29.68 -8.01
N LYS A 7 16.47 28.78 -7.01
CA LYS A 7 17.21 28.95 -5.76
C LYS A 7 18.42 28.03 -5.73
N TYR A 8 19.51 28.49 -5.15
CA TYR A 8 20.77 27.77 -5.10
C TYR A 8 21.27 27.58 -3.67
N ASN A 9 22.19 26.65 -3.49
CA ASN A 9 22.98 26.45 -2.27
C ASN A 9 22.12 26.39 -0.99
N LEU A 10 22.47 27.17 0.02
CA LEU A 10 21.81 27.18 1.32
C LEU A 10 20.34 27.58 1.22
N GLU A 11 19.98 28.54 0.36
CA GLU A 11 18.61 29.01 0.24
C GLU A 11 17.67 27.88 -0.26
N ALA A 12 18.12 27.12 -1.26
CA ALA A 12 17.37 25.98 -1.76
C ALA A 12 17.23 24.88 -0.70
N ARG A 13 18.35 24.54 -0.03
CA ARG A 13 18.39 23.49 0.99
C ARG A 13 17.55 23.82 2.24
N ASP A 14 17.60 25.08 2.69
CA ASP A 14 16.80 25.52 3.85
C ASP A 14 15.31 25.50 3.55
N ALA A 15 14.89 25.93 2.36
CA ALA A 15 13.50 25.86 1.95
C ALA A 15 13.01 24.40 1.85
N LEU A 16 13.76 23.53 1.18
CA LEU A 16 13.45 22.10 1.10
C LEU A 16 13.34 21.46 2.50
N LYS A 17 14.32 21.76 3.39
CA LYS A 17 14.32 21.25 4.77
C LYS A 17 13.07 21.69 5.55
N LYS A 18 12.64 22.94 5.42
CA LYS A 18 11.40 23.41 6.07
C LYS A 18 10.19 22.60 5.64
N GLY A 19 10.09 22.28 4.35
CA GLY A 19 9.04 21.43 3.83
C GLY A 19 9.09 20.01 4.39
N VAL A 20 10.28 19.41 4.43
CA VAL A 20 10.51 18.10 5.08
C VAL A 20 10.05 18.13 6.54
N ASP A 21 10.46 19.16 7.28
CA ASP A 21 10.13 19.31 8.70
C ASP A 21 8.64 19.52 8.92
N ALA A 22 7.97 20.30 8.07
CA ALA A 22 6.53 20.54 8.17
C ALA A 22 5.74 19.23 8.02
N LEU A 23 6.04 18.45 6.99
CA LEU A 23 5.37 17.17 6.76
C LEU A 23 5.70 16.16 7.86
N ALA A 24 6.97 15.93 8.13
CA ALA A 24 7.37 14.90 9.09
C ALA A 24 6.90 15.20 10.52
N ASN A 25 6.83 16.47 10.93
CA ASN A 25 6.30 16.84 12.25
C ASN A 25 4.79 16.58 12.36
N ALA A 26 4.03 16.72 11.27
CA ALA A 26 2.60 16.38 11.27
C ALA A 26 2.37 14.85 11.32
N VAL A 27 3.23 14.08 10.64
CA VAL A 27 3.09 12.62 10.56
C VAL A 27 3.57 11.93 11.86
N LYS A 28 4.72 12.31 12.42
CA LYS A 28 5.38 11.61 13.56
C LYS A 28 4.56 11.57 14.85
N VAL A 29 3.57 12.47 15.02
CA VAL A 29 2.71 12.49 16.20
C VAL A 29 1.79 11.26 16.28
N THR A 30 1.63 10.54 15.17
CA THR A 30 0.80 9.34 15.09
C THR A 30 1.54 8.07 15.53
N LEU A 31 2.88 8.11 15.68
CA LEU A 31 3.73 6.96 15.88
C LEU A 31 3.58 6.33 17.27
N GLY A 32 3.44 5.00 17.30
CA GLY A 32 3.44 4.18 18.50
C GLY A 32 2.10 4.09 19.23
N PRO A 33 2.04 3.30 20.31
CA PRO A 33 0.78 2.97 21.00
C PRO A 33 0.09 4.18 21.63
N LYS A 34 0.83 5.25 21.93
CA LYS A 34 0.31 6.53 22.44
C LYS A 34 0.33 7.64 21.40
N GLY A 35 0.51 7.28 20.12
CA GLY A 35 0.37 8.19 19.00
C GLY A 35 -1.04 8.80 18.95
N ARG A 36 -1.14 10.03 18.44
CA ARG A 36 -2.39 10.82 18.42
C ARG A 36 -2.95 10.92 17.02
N ASN A 37 -4.25 11.14 16.94
CA ASN A 37 -4.94 11.39 15.68
C ASN A 37 -4.55 12.74 15.09
N VAL A 38 -4.56 12.80 13.77
CA VAL A 38 -4.52 14.04 12.99
C VAL A 38 -5.90 14.27 12.39
N VAL A 39 -6.38 15.51 12.44
CA VAL A 39 -7.66 15.91 11.85
C VAL A 39 -7.39 16.65 10.56
N ILE A 40 -8.01 16.21 9.48
CA ILE A 40 -7.83 16.71 8.12
C ILE A 40 -9.14 17.35 7.65
N GLU A 41 -9.09 18.60 7.21
CA GLU A 41 -10.22 19.27 6.62
C GLU A 41 -10.55 18.64 5.25
N LYS A 42 -11.82 18.40 5.00
CA LYS A 42 -12.32 18.01 3.67
C LYS A 42 -13.20 19.11 3.09
N LYS A 43 -13.06 19.38 1.79
CA LYS A 43 -13.85 20.40 1.09
C LYS A 43 -15.37 20.15 1.17
N PHE A 44 -15.76 18.90 1.29
CA PHE A 44 -17.14 18.44 1.42
C PHE A 44 -17.21 17.33 2.46
N GLY A 45 -18.24 17.35 3.31
CA GLY A 45 -18.47 16.34 4.35
C GLY A 45 -17.79 16.66 5.69
N ALA A 46 -17.70 15.65 6.55
CA ALA A 46 -17.05 15.76 7.86
C ALA A 46 -15.52 15.74 7.73
N PRO A 47 -14.77 16.37 8.65
CA PRO A 47 -13.32 16.23 8.72
C PRO A 47 -12.93 14.77 8.86
N GLN A 48 -11.85 14.38 8.19
CA GLN A 48 -11.26 13.05 8.36
C GLN A 48 -10.36 13.02 9.59
N VAL A 49 -10.52 11.99 10.41
CA VAL A 49 -9.65 11.72 11.57
C VAL A 49 -8.86 10.46 11.27
N THR A 50 -7.54 10.52 11.35
CA THR A 50 -6.69 9.37 11.02
C THR A 50 -5.40 9.35 11.85
N LYS A 51 -4.81 8.16 11.99
CA LYS A 51 -3.43 7.94 12.48
C LYS A 51 -2.53 7.41 11.38
N ASP A 52 -3.07 7.09 10.21
CA ASP A 52 -2.25 6.60 9.10
C ASP A 52 -1.32 7.68 8.56
N GLY A 53 -0.01 7.36 8.57
CA GLY A 53 1.04 8.31 8.19
C GLY A 53 1.01 8.69 6.72
N VAL A 54 0.66 7.78 5.81
CA VAL A 54 0.60 8.10 4.37
C VAL A 54 -0.60 8.98 4.04
N THR A 55 -1.73 8.77 4.68
CA THR A 55 -2.93 9.62 4.54
C THR A 55 -2.62 11.04 4.99
N VAL A 56 -1.99 11.21 6.17
CA VAL A 56 -1.56 12.53 6.63
C VAL A 56 -0.56 13.16 5.66
N ALA A 57 0.44 12.40 5.19
CA ALA A 57 1.47 12.91 4.29
C ALA A 57 0.90 13.39 2.93
N LYS A 58 -0.11 12.70 2.40
CA LYS A 58 -0.76 13.05 1.13
C LYS A 58 -1.53 14.38 1.17
N GLU A 59 -2.05 14.76 2.33
CA GLU A 59 -2.85 15.98 2.50
C GLU A 59 -2.01 17.23 2.76
N ILE A 60 -0.70 17.09 2.98
CA ILE A 60 0.18 18.24 3.24
C ILE A 60 0.60 18.90 1.94
N GLU A 61 0.12 20.13 1.75
CA GLU A 61 0.49 21.02 0.66
C GLU A 61 0.85 22.40 1.23
N LEU A 62 2.03 22.90 0.88
CA LEU A 62 2.58 24.15 1.42
C LEU A 62 2.45 25.28 0.38
N LYS A 63 2.28 26.51 0.86
CA LYS A 63 2.13 27.70 0.00
C LYS A 63 3.39 28.04 -0.77
N ASP A 64 4.55 27.95 -0.12
CA ASP A 64 5.85 28.17 -0.74
C ASP A 64 6.20 26.98 -1.64
N ALA A 65 6.52 27.22 -2.90
CA ALA A 65 6.76 26.18 -3.88
C ALA A 65 8.00 25.34 -3.53
N TYR A 66 9.05 25.95 -2.96
CA TYR A 66 10.26 25.25 -2.59
C TYR A 66 10.11 24.42 -1.32
N GLU A 67 9.42 24.97 -0.31
CA GLU A 67 9.05 24.20 0.88
C GLU A 67 8.14 23.04 0.48
N ASN A 68 7.19 23.26 -0.43
CA ASN A 68 6.31 22.21 -0.93
C ASN A 68 7.07 21.10 -1.66
N MET A 69 8.13 21.42 -2.43
CA MET A 69 8.99 20.38 -3.04
C MET A 69 9.63 19.49 -1.96
N GLY A 70 10.12 20.07 -0.86
CA GLY A 70 10.67 19.30 0.25
C GLY A 70 9.63 18.39 0.91
N ALA A 71 8.41 18.88 1.12
CA ALA A 71 7.30 18.08 1.62
C ALA A 71 6.94 16.95 0.64
N GLN A 72 6.87 17.23 -0.66
CA GLN A 72 6.57 16.23 -1.69
C GLN A 72 7.62 15.11 -1.76
N MET A 73 8.91 15.42 -1.57
CA MET A 73 9.96 14.38 -1.52
C MET A 73 9.74 13.41 -0.35
N VAL A 74 9.38 13.90 0.82
CA VAL A 74 9.09 13.02 1.97
C VAL A 74 7.74 12.33 1.84
N ARG A 75 6.75 12.95 1.21
CA ARG A 75 5.50 12.29 0.84
C ARG A 75 5.76 11.07 -0.04
N GLU A 76 6.71 11.16 -0.98
CA GLU A 76 7.12 10.02 -1.81
C GLU A 76 7.71 8.87 -0.98
N VAL A 77 8.46 9.16 0.11
CA VAL A 77 8.93 8.13 1.05
C VAL A 77 7.76 7.37 1.67
N ALA A 78 6.77 8.10 2.20
CA ALA A 78 5.57 7.49 2.79
C ALA A 78 4.78 6.66 1.77
N SER A 79 4.54 7.20 0.58
CA SER A 79 3.78 6.52 -0.48
C SER A 79 4.47 5.24 -0.97
N LYS A 80 5.78 5.29 -1.26
CA LYS A 80 6.54 4.09 -1.65
C LYS A 80 6.62 3.03 -0.57
N THR A 81 6.63 3.44 0.70
CA THR A 81 6.62 2.50 1.82
C THR A 81 5.25 1.83 1.95
N ALA A 82 4.17 2.57 1.82
CA ALA A 82 2.82 2.02 1.74
C ALA A 82 2.68 1.02 0.58
N ASP A 83 3.12 1.40 -0.63
CA ASP A 83 3.03 0.55 -1.83
C ASP A 83 3.77 -0.80 -1.68
N LYS A 84 4.94 -0.82 -1.01
CA LYS A 84 5.80 -2.01 -0.95
C LYS A 84 5.58 -2.87 0.31
N ALA A 85 5.25 -2.23 1.43
CA ALA A 85 5.14 -2.89 2.73
C ALA A 85 3.74 -2.78 3.35
N GLY A 86 2.92 -1.84 2.88
CA GLY A 86 1.57 -1.58 3.37
C GLY A 86 1.50 -0.96 4.77
N ASP A 87 2.64 -0.81 5.46
CA ASP A 87 2.76 -0.24 6.80
C ASP A 87 4.15 0.42 6.96
N GLY A 88 4.42 1.06 8.11
CA GLY A 88 5.71 1.68 8.44
C GLY A 88 5.93 3.06 7.80
N THR A 89 4.91 3.69 7.26
CA THR A 89 4.96 4.99 6.57
C THR A 89 5.43 6.12 7.48
N THR A 90 4.98 6.13 8.74
CA THR A 90 5.41 7.09 9.76
C THR A 90 6.89 6.90 10.14
N THR A 91 7.32 5.66 10.32
CA THR A 91 8.72 5.32 10.62
C THR A 91 9.65 5.75 9.47
N ALA A 92 9.27 5.48 8.22
CA ALA A 92 10.02 5.88 7.03
C ALA A 92 10.15 7.42 6.93
N THR A 93 9.06 8.14 7.15
CA THR A 93 9.02 9.61 7.17
C THR A 93 9.94 10.20 8.23
N LEU A 94 9.92 9.64 9.44
CA LEU A 94 10.74 10.05 10.56
C LEU A 94 12.24 9.78 10.30
N LEU A 95 12.58 8.60 9.78
CA LEU A 95 13.95 8.27 9.40
C LEU A 95 14.46 9.22 8.32
N ALA A 96 13.67 9.51 7.28
CA ALA A 96 14.03 10.46 6.24
C ALA A 96 14.31 11.85 6.82
N GLN A 97 13.43 12.36 7.70
CA GLN A 97 13.64 13.64 8.40
C GLN A 97 14.96 13.65 9.17
N SER A 98 15.24 12.60 9.93
CA SER A 98 16.46 12.50 10.73
C SER A 98 17.72 12.52 9.85
N ILE A 99 17.76 11.67 8.82
CA ILE A 99 18.89 11.58 7.89
C ILE A 99 19.13 12.93 7.21
N ILE A 100 18.06 13.60 6.73
CA ILE A 100 18.14 14.91 6.10
C ILE A 100 18.64 15.97 7.08
N ARG A 101 18.09 16.04 8.28
CA ARG A 101 18.48 17.04 9.30
C ARG A 101 19.95 16.92 9.71
N VAL A 102 20.41 15.69 9.95
CA VAL A 102 21.80 15.44 10.35
C VAL A 102 22.73 15.60 9.16
N GLY A 103 22.32 15.12 7.98
CA GLY A 103 23.10 15.23 6.74
C GLY A 103 23.31 16.67 6.29
N LEU A 104 22.27 17.51 6.30
CA LEU A 104 22.39 18.93 5.90
C LEU A 104 23.32 19.72 6.82
N LYS A 105 23.41 19.39 8.13
CA LYS A 105 24.40 20.01 9.01
C LYS A 105 25.82 19.72 8.55
N ASN A 106 26.09 18.49 8.11
CA ASN A 106 27.41 18.10 7.59
C ASN A 106 27.71 18.77 6.24
N VAL A 107 26.72 18.83 5.33
CA VAL A 107 26.86 19.53 4.03
C VAL A 107 27.15 21.02 4.25
N THR A 108 26.45 21.69 5.18
CA THR A 108 26.66 23.08 5.52
C THR A 108 28.04 23.29 6.15
N ALA A 109 28.56 22.30 6.87
CA ALA A 109 29.93 22.33 7.43
C ALA A 109 31.01 22.01 6.37
N GLY A 110 30.66 21.83 5.08
CA GLY A 110 31.61 21.66 3.99
C GLY A 110 31.92 20.22 3.61
N ALA A 111 31.20 19.22 4.15
CA ALA A 111 31.36 17.85 3.74
C ALA A 111 30.83 17.63 2.29
N ASN A 112 31.52 16.78 1.53
CA ASN A 112 31.12 16.43 0.17
C ASN A 112 29.80 15.62 0.18
N PRO A 113 28.69 16.15 -0.41
CA PRO A 113 27.40 15.48 -0.38
C PRO A 113 27.40 14.10 -1.05
N MET A 114 28.22 13.91 -2.09
CA MET A 114 28.29 12.63 -2.81
C MET A 114 28.98 11.55 -1.97
N ASP A 115 30.00 11.92 -1.20
CA ASP A 115 30.68 11.01 -0.29
C ASP A 115 29.83 10.71 0.95
N LEU A 116 29.12 11.72 1.48
CA LEU A 116 28.10 11.49 2.52
C LEU A 116 27.07 10.44 2.04
N LYS A 117 26.57 10.59 0.81
CA LYS A 117 25.60 9.62 0.25
C LYS A 117 26.19 8.22 0.15
N ARG A 118 27.42 8.05 -0.32
CA ARG A 118 28.09 6.74 -0.36
C ARG A 118 28.22 6.11 1.03
N GLY A 119 28.55 6.93 2.04
CA GLY A 119 28.60 6.48 3.43
C GLY A 119 27.24 6.07 3.98
N ILE A 120 26.19 6.81 3.64
CA ILE A 120 24.79 6.48 3.97
C ILE A 120 24.41 5.14 3.36
N ASP A 121 24.59 4.97 2.02
CA ASP A 121 24.23 3.75 1.31
C ASP A 121 24.95 2.53 1.92
N LYS A 122 26.25 2.63 2.17
CA LYS A 122 27.06 1.57 2.81
C LYS A 122 26.57 1.20 4.21
N ALA A 123 26.17 2.19 5.01
CA ALA A 123 25.61 1.95 6.34
C ALA A 123 24.24 1.29 6.29
N VAL A 124 23.37 1.72 5.36
CA VAL A 124 22.04 1.14 5.17
C VAL A 124 22.14 -0.34 4.81
N ASP A 125 23.00 -0.72 3.84
CA ASP A 125 23.22 -2.13 3.48
C ASP A 125 23.61 -2.95 4.71
N LYS A 126 24.49 -2.41 5.57
CA LYS A 126 24.94 -3.11 6.78
C LYS A 126 23.84 -3.25 7.83
N VAL A 127 22.99 -2.22 7.98
CA VAL A 127 21.81 -2.29 8.86
C VAL A 127 20.83 -3.34 8.36
N ILE A 128 20.55 -3.39 7.06
CA ILE A 128 19.66 -4.40 6.47
C ILE A 128 20.18 -5.82 6.73
N GLU A 129 21.47 -6.06 6.56
CA GLU A 129 22.07 -7.35 6.95
C GLU A 129 21.85 -7.68 8.43
N SER A 130 21.94 -6.67 9.30
CA SER A 130 21.70 -6.84 10.73
C SER A 130 20.24 -7.14 11.04
N LEU A 131 19.29 -6.44 10.42
CA LEU A 131 17.86 -6.70 10.58
C LEU A 131 17.50 -8.12 10.13
N LYS A 132 18.03 -8.56 8.97
CA LYS A 132 17.84 -9.94 8.49
C LYS A 132 18.39 -10.99 9.46
N LYS A 133 19.51 -10.71 10.16
CA LYS A 133 20.06 -11.61 11.19
C LYS A 133 19.22 -11.67 12.47
N GLN A 134 18.51 -10.59 12.80
CA GLN A 134 17.60 -10.55 13.96
C GLN A 134 16.26 -11.22 13.66
N THR A 135 15.95 -11.45 12.38
CA THR A 135 14.68 -11.98 11.92
C THR A 135 14.41 -13.39 12.44
N LYS A 136 13.20 -13.58 12.97
CA LYS A 136 12.64 -14.88 13.31
C LYS A 136 11.43 -15.14 12.39
N GLN A 137 11.39 -16.34 11.81
CA GLN A 137 10.27 -16.71 10.92
C GLN A 137 8.99 -16.93 11.74
N VAL A 138 7.87 -16.44 11.24
CA VAL A 138 6.56 -16.60 11.88
C VAL A 138 6.04 -18.03 11.70
N GLY A 139 6.27 -18.61 10.52
CA GLY A 139 5.77 -19.95 10.20
C GLY A 139 4.26 -20.04 10.28
N ASP A 140 3.75 -21.05 11.00
CA ASP A 140 2.32 -21.28 11.25
C ASP A 140 1.92 -20.86 12.68
N ASP A 141 2.71 -19.99 13.32
CA ASP A 141 2.41 -19.49 14.67
C ASP A 141 1.36 -18.35 14.61
N PHE A 142 0.09 -18.74 14.72
CA PHE A 142 -1.03 -17.79 14.71
C PHE A 142 -1.00 -16.81 15.89
N ASN A 143 -0.36 -17.15 17.02
CA ASN A 143 -0.18 -16.19 18.11
C ASN A 143 0.75 -15.06 17.71
N LYS A 144 1.81 -15.34 16.95
CA LYS A 144 2.69 -14.29 16.42
C LYS A 144 1.98 -13.44 15.37
N ILE A 145 1.14 -14.04 14.54
CA ILE A 145 0.28 -13.33 13.59
C ILE A 145 -0.66 -12.37 14.33
N GLU A 146 -1.35 -12.84 15.38
CA GLU A 146 -2.22 -12.01 16.23
C GLU A 146 -1.44 -10.86 16.87
N GLN A 147 -0.24 -11.11 17.38
CA GLN A 147 0.61 -10.10 18.00
C GLN A 147 1.03 -9.01 17.01
N VAL A 148 1.48 -9.38 15.80
CA VAL A 148 1.81 -8.42 14.73
C VAL A 148 0.60 -7.57 14.38
N ALA A 149 -0.53 -8.22 14.10
CA ALA A 149 -1.78 -7.54 13.75
C ALA A 149 -2.24 -6.59 14.87
N THR A 150 -2.14 -7.02 16.14
CA THR A 150 -2.48 -6.19 17.30
C THR A 150 -1.60 -4.94 17.37
N VAL A 151 -0.28 -5.08 17.22
CA VAL A 151 0.65 -3.95 17.30
C VAL A 151 0.39 -2.95 16.17
N SER A 152 0.24 -3.43 14.95
CA SER A 152 -0.04 -2.58 13.79
C SER A 152 -1.43 -1.92 13.87
N ALA A 153 -2.42 -2.60 14.47
CA ALA A 153 -3.73 -2.03 14.78
C ALA A 153 -3.75 -1.09 16.02
N ASN A 154 -2.63 -0.49 16.41
CA ASN A 154 -2.52 0.38 17.60
C ASN A 154 -2.91 -0.31 18.91
N ASN A 155 -2.51 -1.56 19.11
CA ASN A 155 -2.82 -2.43 20.25
C ASN A 155 -4.31 -2.82 20.38
N ASP A 156 -5.05 -2.80 19.30
CA ASP A 156 -6.41 -3.34 19.23
C ASP A 156 -6.38 -4.87 19.12
N LYS A 157 -6.59 -5.54 20.25
CA LYS A 157 -6.56 -7.01 20.33
C LYS A 157 -7.72 -7.68 19.58
N GLU A 158 -8.84 -6.99 19.44
CA GLU A 158 -10.00 -7.51 18.72
C GLU A 158 -9.68 -7.62 17.22
N ILE A 159 -9.12 -6.55 16.65
CA ILE A 159 -8.64 -6.56 15.27
C ILE A 159 -7.55 -7.61 15.08
N GLY A 160 -6.57 -7.69 15.99
CA GLY A 160 -5.49 -8.69 15.92
C GLY A 160 -6.03 -10.11 15.85
N LYS A 161 -6.98 -10.44 16.72
CA LYS A 161 -7.62 -11.77 16.77
C LYS A 161 -8.41 -12.08 15.49
N LEU A 162 -9.19 -11.13 14.99
CA LEU A 162 -9.96 -11.29 13.75
C LEU A 162 -9.09 -11.53 12.53
N ILE A 163 -7.95 -10.83 12.42
CA ILE A 163 -6.98 -11.04 11.34
C ILE A 163 -6.34 -12.43 11.45
N ALA A 164 -5.92 -12.84 12.65
CA ALA A 164 -5.36 -14.19 12.87
C ALA A 164 -6.38 -15.28 12.53
N GLU A 165 -7.65 -15.12 12.91
CA GLU A 165 -8.74 -16.01 12.55
C GLU A 165 -8.97 -16.07 11.04
N ALA A 166 -8.98 -14.91 10.36
CA ALA A 166 -9.07 -14.84 8.90
C ALA A 166 -7.92 -15.60 8.23
N MET A 167 -6.68 -15.33 8.65
CA MET A 167 -5.49 -16.03 8.13
C MET A 167 -5.55 -17.54 8.35
N GLN A 168 -6.06 -17.98 9.49
CA GLN A 168 -6.22 -19.41 9.79
C GLN A 168 -7.24 -20.08 8.87
N LYS A 169 -8.36 -19.39 8.59
CA LYS A 169 -9.43 -19.92 7.72
C LYS A 169 -8.99 -20.06 6.27
N VAL A 170 -8.29 -19.05 5.73
CA VAL A 170 -7.88 -19.05 4.31
C VAL A 170 -6.48 -19.59 4.07
N LYS A 171 -5.70 -19.89 5.13
CA LYS A 171 -4.31 -20.34 5.08
C LYS A 171 -3.36 -19.29 4.48
N LYS A 172 -2.08 -19.66 4.28
CA LYS A 172 -1.03 -18.74 3.80
C LYS A 172 -1.27 -18.15 2.41
N GLU A 173 -1.94 -18.89 1.55
CA GLU A 173 -2.17 -18.53 0.14
C GLU A 173 -3.56 -17.91 -0.08
N GLY A 174 -4.37 -17.83 0.98
CA GLY A 174 -5.72 -17.27 0.93
C GLY A 174 -5.72 -15.76 0.91
N VAL A 175 -6.74 -15.20 0.31
CA VAL A 175 -6.94 -13.76 0.19
C VAL A 175 -7.83 -13.26 1.31
N ILE A 176 -7.46 -12.13 1.90
CA ILE A 176 -8.27 -11.40 2.88
C ILE A 176 -8.56 -10.02 2.29
N THR A 177 -9.83 -9.65 2.25
CA THR A 177 -10.29 -8.32 1.86
C THR A 177 -10.98 -7.63 3.04
N VAL A 178 -10.98 -6.30 3.03
CA VAL A 178 -11.59 -5.48 4.09
C VAL A 178 -12.75 -4.69 3.51
N GLU A 179 -13.94 -4.91 4.05
CA GLU A 179 -15.18 -4.30 3.60
C GLU A 179 -15.88 -3.56 4.73
N GLU A 180 -16.80 -2.68 4.37
CA GLU A 180 -17.64 -1.98 5.33
C GLU A 180 -18.82 -2.86 5.73
N ALA A 181 -19.01 -3.06 7.04
CA ALA A 181 -20.19 -3.75 7.55
C ALA A 181 -21.44 -2.86 7.44
N LYS A 182 -22.60 -3.48 7.29
CA LYS A 182 -23.88 -2.77 7.38
C LYS A 182 -24.30 -2.44 8.82
N GLY A 183 -23.60 -3.02 9.80
CA GLY A 183 -23.85 -2.89 11.22
C GLY A 183 -22.65 -2.34 11.99
N ILE A 184 -22.75 -2.39 13.33
CA ILE A 184 -21.71 -1.85 14.24
C ILE A 184 -20.61 -2.89 14.49
N GLU A 185 -20.94 -4.18 14.38
CA GLU A 185 -20.02 -5.28 14.70
C GLU A 185 -19.03 -5.55 13.56
N THR A 186 -17.79 -5.85 13.94
CA THR A 186 -16.76 -6.29 13.00
C THR A 186 -16.73 -7.82 12.96
N THR A 187 -16.86 -8.41 11.77
CA THR A 187 -16.97 -9.87 11.57
C THR A 187 -16.05 -10.37 10.47
N VAL A 188 -15.77 -11.68 10.49
CA VAL A 188 -15.00 -12.38 9.44
C VAL A 188 -15.85 -13.46 8.83
N GLU A 189 -16.05 -13.38 7.51
CA GLU A 189 -16.73 -14.41 6.74
C GLU A 189 -15.80 -14.95 5.65
N VAL A 190 -15.94 -16.23 5.33
CA VAL A 190 -15.23 -16.82 4.17
C VAL A 190 -16.26 -17.08 3.09
N VAL A 191 -16.01 -16.48 1.93
CA VAL A 191 -16.88 -16.56 0.76
C VAL A 191 -16.16 -17.20 -0.42
N GLU A 192 -16.91 -17.69 -1.39
CA GLU A 192 -16.36 -18.19 -2.64
C GLU A 192 -15.69 -17.03 -3.40
N GLY A 193 -14.43 -17.19 -3.76
CA GLY A 193 -13.68 -16.10 -4.41
C GLY A 193 -12.28 -16.54 -4.78
N MET A 194 -11.59 -15.71 -5.54
CA MET A 194 -10.19 -15.92 -5.86
C MET A 194 -9.47 -14.61 -6.20
N GLN A 195 -8.15 -14.63 -6.04
CA GLN A 195 -7.27 -13.57 -6.52
C GLN A 195 -6.31 -14.12 -7.58
N PHE A 196 -6.02 -13.31 -8.58
CA PHE A 196 -4.97 -13.60 -9.54
C PHE A 196 -4.11 -12.37 -9.83
N ASP A 197 -2.87 -12.61 -10.20
CA ASP A 197 -1.77 -11.66 -10.39
C ASP A 197 -1.86 -10.93 -11.75
N ARG A 198 -2.93 -10.18 -11.95
CA ARG A 198 -3.13 -9.23 -13.07
C ARG A 198 -3.92 -8.04 -12.57
N GLY A 199 -3.34 -6.86 -12.67
CA GLY A 199 -3.99 -5.60 -12.36
C GLY A 199 -4.69 -4.99 -13.57
N TYR A 200 -5.22 -3.78 -13.39
CA TYR A 200 -5.89 -3.05 -14.47
C TYR A 200 -4.94 -2.73 -15.63
N ILE A 201 -5.44 -2.84 -16.86
CA ILE A 201 -4.64 -2.53 -18.08
C ILE A 201 -4.33 -1.03 -18.16
N SER A 202 -5.17 -0.18 -17.58
CA SER A 202 -5.00 1.27 -17.59
C SER A 202 -5.36 1.90 -16.25
N PRO A 203 -4.55 2.84 -15.72
CA PRO A 203 -4.86 3.57 -14.49
C PRO A 203 -6.16 4.39 -14.58
N TYR A 204 -6.62 4.69 -15.79
CA TYR A 204 -7.90 5.38 -16.00
C TYR A 204 -9.12 4.56 -15.59
N PHE A 205 -8.98 3.25 -15.34
CA PHE A 205 -10.06 2.43 -14.78
C PHE A 205 -10.24 2.60 -13.28
N VAL A 206 -9.30 3.20 -12.58
CA VAL A 206 -9.36 3.47 -11.13
C VAL A 206 -10.65 4.20 -10.76
N THR A 207 -11.32 3.72 -9.71
CA THR A 207 -12.53 4.33 -9.11
C THR A 207 -12.24 4.96 -7.76
N ASN A 208 -11.21 4.47 -7.05
CA ASN A 208 -10.70 5.01 -5.79
C ASN A 208 -9.26 5.52 -6.00
N PRO A 209 -9.07 6.83 -6.23
CA PRO A 209 -7.74 7.40 -6.46
C PRO A 209 -6.80 7.30 -5.25
N ASP A 210 -7.33 7.31 -4.04
CA ASP A 210 -6.52 7.29 -2.81
C ASP A 210 -5.78 5.96 -2.65
N LYS A 211 -6.45 4.86 -2.98
CA LYS A 211 -5.89 3.50 -2.96
C LYS A 211 -5.38 3.03 -4.33
N MET A 212 -5.58 3.81 -5.39
CA MET A 212 -5.28 3.42 -6.78
C MET A 212 -5.95 2.09 -7.16
N GLU A 213 -7.21 1.91 -6.78
CA GLU A 213 -8.00 0.71 -7.02
C GLU A 213 -9.20 0.97 -7.92
N ALA A 214 -9.54 0.01 -8.77
CA ALA A 214 -10.81 -0.05 -9.47
C ALA A 214 -11.73 -1.04 -8.75
N VAL A 215 -12.80 -0.53 -8.14
CA VAL A 215 -13.80 -1.32 -7.41
C VAL A 215 -15.08 -1.38 -8.22
N LEU A 216 -15.60 -2.58 -8.44
CA LEU A 216 -16.82 -2.86 -9.19
C LEU A 216 -17.79 -3.63 -8.28
N ASP A 217 -18.93 -3.04 -7.95
CA ASP A 217 -19.97 -3.68 -7.14
C ASP A 217 -21.01 -4.37 -8.03
N ASN A 218 -21.28 -5.65 -7.77
CA ASN A 218 -22.19 -6.50 -8.55
C ASN A 218 -21.90 -6.50 -10.06
N PRO A 219 -20.63 -6.66 -10.52
CA PRO A 219 -20.29 -6.58 -11.92
C PRO A 219 -20.78 -7.80 -12.72
N TYR A 220 -20.94 -7.57 -14.01
CA TYR A 220 -20.82 -8.63 -15.01
C TYR A 220 -19.34 -8.87 -15.30
N ILE A 221 -18.99 -10.11 -15.66
CA ILE A 221 -17.61 -10.51 -15.95
C ILE A 221 -17.57 -11.18 -17.31
N LEU A 222 -17.00 -10.50 -18.30
CA LEU A 222 -16.71 -11.06 -19.61
C LEU A 222 -15.37 -11.78 -19.57
N ILE A 223 -15.35 -13.05 -19.95
CA ILE A 223 -14.16 -13.88 -19.99
C ILE A 223 -13.90 -14.29 -21.44
N PHE A 224 -12.82 -13.75 -22.03
CA PHE A 224 -12.46 -13.97 -23.42
C PHE A 224 -11.04 -14.51 -23.55
N ASP A 225 -10.82 -15.52 -24.38
CA ASP A 225 -9.54 -16.22 -24.48
C ASP A 225 -8.54 -15.57 -25.45
N LYS A 226 -8.95 -14.53 -26.19
CA LYS A 226 -8.14 -13.83 -27.18
C LYS A 226 -7.97 -12.36 -26.84
N LYS A 227 -7.16 -11.69 -27.67
CA LYS A 227 -6.95 -10.26 -27.63
C LYS A 227 -8.14 -9.50 -28.25
N ILE A 228 -8.48 -8.35 -27.64
CA ILE A 228 -9.51 -7.42 -28.13
C ILE A 228 -8.83 -6.12 -28.57
N SER A 229 -8.84 -5.82 -29.88
CA SER A 229 -8.23 -4.61 -30.45
C SER A 229 -9.25 -3.68 -31.10
N THR A 230 -10.41 -4.22 -31.55
CA THR A 230 -11.47 -3.48 -32.21
C THR A 230 -12.73 -3.40 -31.36
N MET A 231 -13.42 -2.27 -31.41
CA MET A 231 -14.69 -2.09 -30.66
C MET A 231 -15.86 -2.85 -31.23
N LYS A 232 -15.83 -3.14 -32.54
CA LYS A 232 -16.99 -3.71 -33.26
C LYS A 232 -17.49 -4.99 -32.60
N ASP A 233 -16.59 -5.90 -32.23
CA ASP A 233 -16.95 -7.20 -31.69
C ASP A 233 -17.41 -7.13 -30.22
N LEU A 234 -16.97 -6.10 -29.50
CA LEU A 234 -17.31 -5.85 -28.08
C LEU A 234 -18.61 -5.06 -27.93
N LEU A 235 -19.02 -4.30 -28.94
CA LEU A 235 -20.15 -3.37 -28.87
C LEU A 235 -21.47 -4.03 -28.40
N PRO A 236 -21.88 -5.23 -28.89
CA PRO A 236 -23.13 -5.86 -28.47
C PRO A 236 -23.17 -6.15 -26.96
N VAL A 237 -22.05 -6.58 -26.37
CA VAL A 237 -21.95 -6.85 -24.92
C VAL A 237 -22.02 -5.55 -24.12
N LEU A 238 -21.34 -4.50 -24.60
CA LEU A 238 -21.36 -3.19 -23.92
C LEU A 238 -22.76 -2.59 -23.91
N GLU A 239 -23.47 -2.61 -25.03
CA GLU A 239 -24.84 -2.09 -25.14
C GLU A 239 -25.80 -2.79 -24.17
N GLN A 240 -25.73 -4.13 -24.12
CA GLN A 240 -26.53 -4.92 -23.19
C GLN A 240 -26.19 -4.59 -21.73
N THR A 241 -24.89 -4.43 -21.41
CA THR A 241 -24.45 -4.15 -20.05
C THR A 241 -24.86 -2.75 -19.59
N VAL A 242 -24.74 -1.75 -20.46
CA VAL A 242 -25.16 -0.37 -20.18
C VAL A 242 -26.66 -0.30 -19.86
N GLN A 243 -27.49 -1.04 -20.58
CA GLN A 243 -28.94 -1.07 -20.32
C GLN A 243 -29.28 -1.57 -18.92
N THR A 244 -28.44 -2.43 -18.32
CA THR A 244 -28.64 -2.93 -16.95
C THR A 244 -28.16 -1.96 -15.88
N GLY A 245 -27.31 -0.98 -16.21
CA GLY A 245 -26.64 -0.07 -15.28
C GLY A 245 -25.56 -0.70 -14.40
N ARG A 246 -25.28 -1.99 -14.57
CA ARG A 246 -24.25 -2.74 -13.81
C ARG A 246 -22.86 -2.51 -14.40
N PRO A 247 -21.80 -2.53 -13.57
CA PRO A 247 -20.42 -2.49 -14.05
C PRO A 247 -20.06 -3.75 -14.87
N LEU A 248 -19.07 -3.63 -15.73
CA LEU A 248 -18.48 -4.73 -16.50
C LEU A 248 -16.99 -4.86 -16.20
N LEU A 249 -16.57 -6.05 -15.80
CA LEU A 249 -15.17 -6.46 -15.84
C LEU A 249 -14.91 -7.22 -17.14
N ILE A 250 -13.86 -6.85 -17.86
CA ILE A 250 -13.40 -7.59 -19.05
C ILE A 250 -12.07 -8.28 -18.71
N ILE A 251 -12.06 -9.61 -18.82
CA ILE A 251 -10.87 -10.44 -18.67
C ILE A 251 -10.55 -11.01 -20.05
N ALA A 252 -9.46 -10.56 -20.67
CA ALA A 252 -9.08 -11.00 -22.01
C ALA A 252 -7.55 -11.24 -22.07
N GLU A 253 -7.08 -11.95 -23.10
CA GLU A 253 -5.63 -12.13 -23.30
C GLU A 253 -4.89 -10.80 -23.26
N ASP A 254 -5.39 -9.81 -23.98
CA ASP A 254 -4.97 -8.41 -23.96
C ASP A 254 -6.10 -7.53 -24.49
N ILE A 255 -6.07 -6.24 -24.15
CA ILE A 255 -6.97 -5.23 -24.73
C ILE A 255 -6.12 -4.03 -25.10
N ASP A 256 -6.13 -3.65 -26.36
CA ASP A 256 -5.32 -2.52 -26.84
C ASP A 256 -6.02 -1.73 -27.96
N GLY A 257 -5.26 -0.83 -28.59
CA GLY A 257 -5.71 -0.06 -29.74
C GLY A 257 -6.99 0.72 -29.53
N GLU A 258 -7.89 0.62 -30.51
CA GLU A 258 -9.17 1.31 -30.52
C GLU A 258 -10.08 0.86 -29.36
N ALA A 259 -10.08 -0.43 -29.05
CA ALA A 259 -10.92 -0.98 -27.99
C ALA A 259 -10.56 -0.36 -26.62
N LEU A 260 -9.30 -0.37 -26.25
CA LEU A 260 -8.86 0.22 -24.99
C LEU A 260 -9.14 1.73 -24.91
N ALA A 261 -8.82 2.47 -25.97
CA ALA A 261 -9.04 3.91 -26.02
C ALA A 261 -10.53 4.26 -25.84
N THR A 262 -11.42 3.52 -26.50
CA THR A 262 -12.86 3.74 -26.42
C THR A 262 -13.42 3.39 -25.05
N LEU A 263 -12.98 2.29 -24.43
CA LEU A 263 -13.38 1.93 -23.06
C LEU A 263 -12.97 3.02 -22.06
N VAL A 264 -11.74 3.50 -22.14
CA VAL A 264 -11.21 4.58 -21.27
C VAL A 264 -12.01 5.87 -21.44
N VAL A 265 -12.23 6.32 -22.68
CA VAL A 265 -12.99 7.56 -22.96
C VAL A 265 -14.41 7.48 -22.42
N ASN A 266 -15.11 6.36 -22.65
CA ASN A 266 -16.49 6.20 -22.17
C ASN A 266 -16.57 6.07 -20.65
N LYS A 267 -15.58 5.45 -20.01
CA LYS A 267 -15.48 5.42 -18.54
C LYS A 267 -15.25 6.82 -17.98
N LEU A 268 -14.33 7.60 -18.55
CA LEU A 268 -14.07 8.98 -18.11
C LEU A 268 -15.29 9.91 -18.29
N ARG A 269 -16.09 9.67 -19.33
CA ARG A 269 -17.38 10.40 -19.55
C ARG A 269 -18.49 9.94 -18.61
N GLY A 270 -18.28 8.88 -17.83
CA GLY A 270 -19.30 8.31 -16.94
C GLY A 270 -20.42 7.54 -17.66
N SER A 271 -20.32 7.34 -18.98
CA SER A 271 -21.32 6.60 -19.78
C SER A 271 -21.18 5.09 -19.64
N LEU A 272 -20.00 4.60 -19.22
CA LEU A 272 -19.71 3.19 -19.04
C LEU A 272 -18.98 2.95 -17.72
N LYS A 273 -19.49 2.01 -16.91
CA LYS A 273 -18.83 1.53 -15.71
C LYS A 273 -18.05 0.28 -16.08
N VAL A 274 -16.75 0.40 -16.37
CA VAL A 274 -15.94 -0.70 -16.88
C VAL A 274 -14.54 -0.69 -16.30
N ALA A 275 -13.99 -1.88 -16.12
CA ALA A 275 -12.56 -2.11 -15.95
C ALA A 275 -12.11 -3.29 -16.82
N ALA A 276 -10.83 -3.32 -17.15
CA ALA A 276 -10.27 -4.35 -17.99
C ALA A 276 -8.94 -4.84 -17.45
N VAL A 277 -8.74 -6.14 -17.45
CA VAL A 277 -7.54 -6.84 -16.96
C VAL A 277 -7.08 -7.89 -17.96
N LYS A 278 -5.78 -8.20 -17.93
CA LYS A 278 -5.24 -9.31 -18.71
C LYS A 278 -5.58 -10.64 -18.04
N ALA A 279 -5.86 -11.64 -18.87
CA ALA A 279 -6.03 -13.01 -18.39
C ALA A 279 -4.77 -13.54 -17.70
N PRO A 280 -4.90 -14.24 -16.56
CA PRO A 280 -3.76 -14.81 -15.86
C PRO A 280 -3.16 -16.01 -16.60
N GLY A 281 -1.83 -16.19 -16.50
CA GLY A 281 -1.10 -17.28 -17.12
C GLY A 281 -0.86 -17.11 -18.63
N PHE A 282 -0.33 -18.16 -19.26
CA PHE A 282 -0.01 -18.22 -20.68
C PHE A 282 -0.39 -19.60 -21.24
N GLY A 283 -0.69 -19.67 -22.55
CA GLY A 283 -0.99 -20.93 -23.23
C GLY A 283 -2.13 -21.73 -22.57
N ASP A 284 -1.95 -23.04 -22.40
CA ASP A 284 -2.95 -23.93 -21.82
C ASP A 284 -3.25 -23.62 -20.35
N ARG A 285 -2.28 -23.07 -19.61
CA ARG A 285 -2.49 -22.61 -18.24
C ARG A 285 -3.47 -21.43 -18.18
N ARG A 286 -3.36 -20.47 -19.12
CA ARG A 286 -4.30 -19.36 -19.23
C ARG A 286 -5.71 -19.89 -19.50
N LYS A 287 -5.88 -20.83 -20.44
CA LYS A 287 -7.19 -21.46 -20.72
C LYS A 287 -7.77 -22.13 -19.46
N ALA A 288 -6.94 -22.85 -18.71
CA ALA A 288 -7.37 -23.51 -17.49
C ALA A 288 -7.78 -22.53 -16.38
N MET A 289 -7.06 -21.40 -16.24
CA MET A 289 -7.38 -20.36 -15.25
C MET A 289 -8.64 -19.58 -15.65
N LEU A 290 -8.84 -19.27 -16.93
CA LEU A 290 -10.08 -18.66 -17.42
C LEU A 290 -11.29 -19.56 -17.14
N GLU A 291 -11.13 -20.88 -17.26
CA GLU A 291 -12.15 -21.88 -16.90
C GLU A 291 -12.48 -21.84 -15.40
N ASP A 292 -11.45 -21.77 -14.55
CA ASP A 292 -11.62 -21.69 -13.11
C ASP A 292 -12.38 -20.42 -12.71
N ILE A 293 -12.06 -19.28 -13.35
CA ILE A 293 -12.78 -18.01 -13.16
C ILE A 293 -14.23 -18.13 -13.65
N ALA A 294 -14.48 -18.78 -14.79
CA ALA A 294 -15.82 -18.98 -15.32
C ALA A 294 -16.67 -19.83 -14.37
N ILE A 295 -16.12 -20.93 -13.86
CA ILE A 295 -16.81 -21.80 -12.89
C ILE A 295 -17.11 -21.04 -11.60
N LEU A 296 -16.14 -20.26 -11.09
CA LEU A 296 -16.30 -19.47 -9.88
C LEU A 296 -17.39 -18.40 -10.00
N THR A 297 -17.50 -17.78 -11.18
CA THR A 297 -18.41 -16.65 -11.41
C THR A 297 -19.74 -17.04 -12.05
N GLY A 298 -19.90 -18.32 -12.41
CA GLY A 298 -21.06 -18.83 -13.11
C GLY A 298 -21.17 -18.34 -14.56
N GLY A 299 -20.04 -17.95 -15.17
CA GLY A 299 -19.96 -17.49 -16.55
C GLY A 299 -19.46 -18.55 -17.51
N THR A 300 -19.27 -18.15 -18.76
CA THR A 300 -18.76 -18.98 -19.85
C THR A 300 -17.49 -18.34 -20.43
N VAL A 301 -16.47 -19.14 -20.68
CA VAL A 301 -15.31 -18.67 -21.46
C VAL A 301 -15.71 -18.52 -22.91
N VAL A 302 -15.75 -17.29 -23.41
CA VAL A 302 -15.99 -17.01 -24.82
C VAL A 302 -14.72 -17.35 -25.61
N SER A 303 -14.82 -18.33 -26.49
CA SER A 303 -13.71 -18.88 -27.27
C SER A 303 -14.21 -19.43 -28.60
N ASP A 304 -13.51 -19.09 -29.68
CA ASP A 304 -13.83 -19.65 -31.02
C ASP A 304 -13.64 -21.16 -31.05
N GLU A 305 -12.72 -21.72 -30.27
CA GLU A 305 -12.52 -23.18 -30.15
C GLU A 305 -13.75 -23.88 -29.58
N ARG A 306 -14.58 -23.16 -28.81
CA ARG A 306 -15.85 -23.65 -28.26
C ARG A 306 -17.06 -23.23 -29.07
N GLY A 307 -16.85 -22.55 -30.19
CA GLY A 307 -17.92 -22.06 -31.06
C GLY A 307 -18.59 -20.76 -30.58
N PHE A 308 -18.04 -20.09 -29.54
CA PHE A 308 -18.54 -18.82 -29.04
C PHE A 308 -17.74 -17.66 -29.60
N LYS A 309 -18.41 -16.73 -30.24
CA LYS A 309 -17.79 -15.49 -30.75
C LYS A 309 -18.18 -14.31 -29.88
N LEU A 310 -17.24 -13.35 -29.73
CA LEU A 310 -17.43 -12.17 -28.91
C LEU A 310 -18.66 -11.35 -29.34
N GLU A 311 -18.87 -11.21 -30.64
CA GLU A 311 -20.02 -10.50 -31.24
C GLU A 311 -21.41 -11.09 -30.91
N ASN A 312 -21.44 -12.37 -30.53
CA ASN A 312 -22.68 -13.12 -30.22
C ASN A 312 -22.84 -13.35 -28.70
N THR A 313 -22.03 -12.71 -27.88
CA THR A 313 -22.05 -12.88 -26.41
C THR A 313 -23.29 -12.20 -25.82
N THR A 314 -24.00 -12.91 -24.97
CA THR A 314 -25.21 -12.46 -24.29
C THR A 314 -24.96 -12.35 -22.76
N LEU A 315 -25.83 -11.65 -22.03
CA LEU A 315 -25.66 -11.41 -20.59
C LEU A 315 -25.67 -12.71 -19.75
N ASP A 316 -26.33 -13.75 -20.19
CA ASP A 316 -26.37 -15.06 -19.53
C ASP A 316 -25.04 -15.83 -19.64
N MET A 317 -24.20 -15.49 -20.61
CA MET A 317 -22.84 -16.02 -20.73
C MET A 317 -21.84 -15.32 -19.83
N LEU A 318 -22.18 -14.13 -19.32
CA LEU A 318 -21.29 -13.35 -18.45
C LEU A 318 -21.29 -13.92 -17.03
N GLY A 319 -20.10 -14.04 -16.45
CA GLY A 319 -19.95 -14.30 -15.02
C GLY A 319 -20.47 -13.15 -14.17
N ARG A 320 -20.70 -13.43 -12.89
CA ARG A 320 -21.15 -12.45 -11.90
C ARG A 320 -20.40 -12.66 -10.58
N ALA A 321 -20.24 -11.59 -9.82
CA ALA A 321 -19.73 -11.61 -8.47
C ALA A 321 -20.40 -10.52 -7.65
N GLU A 322 -20.31 -10.60 -6.32
CA GLU A 322 -20.76 -9.52 -5.45
C GLU A 322 -19.85 -8.29 -5.61
N LYS A 323 -18.53 -8.52 -5.67
CA LYS A 323 -17.55 -7.45 -5.81
C LYS A 323 -16.31 -7.90 -6.56
N VAL A 324 -15.69 -6.98 -7.28
CA VAL A 324 -14.35 -7.14 -7.84
C VAL A 324 -13.50 -5.93 -7.48
N SER A 325 -12.33 -6.17 -6.89
CA SER A 325 -11.31 -5.15 -6.61
C SER A 325 -10.08 -5.41 -7.47
N ILE A 326 -9.59 -4.36 -8.12
CA ILE A 326 -8.44 -4.45 -9.03
C ILE A 326 -7.44 -3.37 -8.64
N ASP A 327 -6.26 -3.77 -8.23
CA ASP A 327 -5.11 -2.88 -8.04
C ASP A 327 -4.18 -2.90 -9.28
N LYS A 328 -2.99 -2.34 -9.18
CA LYS A 328 -2.01 -2.33 -10.29
C LYS A 328 -1.45 -3.72 -10.63
N ASP A 329 -1.48 -4.64 -9.69
CA ASP A 329 -0.82 -5.94 -9.77
C ASP A 329 -1.81 -7.12 -9.74
N ASN A 330 -2.96 -6.96 -9.07
CA ASN A 330 -3.88 -8.05 -8.75
C ASN A 330 -5.33 -7.73 -9.10
N THR A 331 -6.10 -8.79 -9.32
CA THR A 331 -7.57 -8.77 -9.40
C THR A 331 -8.15 -9.76 -8.41
N THR A 332 -9.01 -9.28 -7.51
CA THR A 332 -9.71 -10.09 -6.51
C THR A 332 -11.20 -10.15 -6.81
N ILE A 333 -11.73 -11.35 -6.99
CA ILE A 333 -13.15 -11.64 -7.16
C ILE A 333 -13.70 -12.14 -5.83
N VAL A 334 -14.70 -11.45 -5.29
CA VAL A 334 -15.33 -11.75 -4.01
C VAL A 334 -16.75 -12.23 -4.25
N ASN A 335 -17.10 -13.35 -3.63
CA ASN A 335 -18.42 -13.97 -3.69
C ASN A 335 -18.92 -14.15 -5.14
N GLY A 336 -18.20 -14.99 -5.90
CA GLY A 336 -18.58 -15.36 -7.26
C GLY A 336 -19.92 -16.10 -7.28
N ALA A 337 -20.74 -15.85 -8.30
CA ALA A 337 -22.08 -16.43 -8.44
C ALA A 337 -22.10 -17.87 -8.99
N GLY A 338 -20.95 -18.53 -9.04
CA GLY A 338 -20.86 -19.93 -9.49
C GLY A 338 -21.51 -20.89 -8.51
N GLU A 339 -22.03 -22.00 -9.05
CA GLU A 339 -22.62 -23.05 -8.21
C GLU A 339 -21.52 -23.76 -7.41
N LYS A 340 -21.67 -23.84 -6.10
CA LYS A 340 -20.73 -24.50 -5.19
C LYS A 340 -20.39 -25.93 -5.61
N LYS A 341 -21.37 -26.68 -6.10
CA LYS A 341 -21.19 -28.04 -6.62
C LYS A 341 -20.19 -28.10 -7.78
N ASN A 342 -20.24 -27.12 -8.68
CA ASN A 342 -19.35 -27.03 -9.84
C ASN A 342 -17.92 -26.66 -9.40
N ILE A 343 -17.80 -25.75 -8.43
CA ILE A 343 -16.51 -25.35 -7.82
C ILE A 343 -15.87 -26.56 -7.13
N GLU A 344 -16.63 -27.30 -6.30
CA GLU A 344 -16.15 -28.51 -5.64
C GLU A 344 -15.72 -29.61 -6.63
N ALA A 345 -16.48 -29.79 -7.72
CA ALA A 345 -16.13 -30.73 -8.79
C ALA A 345 -14.81 -30.33 -9.47
N ARG A 346 -14.62 -29.02 -9.72
CA ARG A 346 -13.37 -28.51 -10.30
C ARG A 346 -12.18 -28.69 -9.37
N VAL A 347 -12.35 -28.41 -8.08
CA VAL A 347 -11.33 -28.67 -7.03
C VAL A 347 -10.92 -30.15 -7.02
N LYS A 348 -11.88 -31.09 -7.09
CA LYS A 348 -11.58 -32.52 -7.17
C LYS A 348 -10.81 -32.86 -8.43
N GLN A 349 -11.18 -32.30 -9.59
CA GLN A 349 -10.49 -32.51 -10.86
C GLN A 349 -9.02 -32.05 -10.78
N ILE A 350 -8.75 -30.88 -10.20
CA ILE A 350 -7.37 -30.38 -10.02
C ILE A 350 -6.57 -31.28 -9.09
N LYS A 351 -7.15 -31.78 -7.98
CA LYS A 351 -6.50 -32.74 -7.08
C LYS A 351 -6.07 -34.01 -7.81
N VAL A 352 -6.94 -34.58 -8.63
CA VAL A 352 -6.60 -35.75 -9.46
C VAL A 352 -5.47 -35.43 -10.46
N GLN A 353 -5.45 -34.23 -11.03
CA GLN A 353 -4.34 -33.81 -11.91
C GLN A 353 -3.00 -33.73 -11.14
N ILE A 354 -3.01 -33.23 -9.89
CA ILE A 354 -1.82 -33.18 -9.02
C ILE A 354 -1.28 -34.58 -8.71
N GLU A 355 -2.17 -35.54 -8.47
CA GLU A 355 -1.79 -36.94 -8.20
C GLU A 355 -1.21 -37.65 -9.42
N ASN A 356 -1.68 -37.32 -10.61
CA ASN A 356 -1.28 -37.98 -11.86
C ASN A 356 -0.10 -37.33 -12.58
N THR A 357 0.28 -36.10 -12.23
CA THR A 357 1.41 -35.43 -12.88
C THR A 357 2.75 -35.95 -12.36
N THR A 358 3.70 -36.15 -13.27
CA THR A 358 5.07 -36.58 -12.97
C THR A 358 6.06 -35.41 -12.96
N SER A 359 5.63 -34.22 -13.38
CA SER A 359 6.43 -33.01 -13.43
C SER A 359 6.31 -32.24 -12.11
N ASP A 360 7.40 -32.04 -11.40
CA ASP A 360 7.40 -31.24 -10.16
C ASP A 360 6.94 -29.80 -10.41
N TYR A 361 7.34 -29.21 -11.54
CA TYR A 361 6.91 -27.87 -11.93
C TYR A 361 5.39 -27.81 -12.19
N ASP A 362 4.83 -28.77 -12.92
CA ASP A 362 3.36 -28.78 -13.18
C ASP A 362 2.60 -29.06 -11.88
N LYS A 363 3.14 -29.90 -11.01
CA LYS A 363 2.59 -30.17 -9.68
C LYS A 363 2.50 -28.90 -8.83
N GLU A 364 3.59 -28.14 -8.77
CA GLU A 364 3.63 -26.84 -8.06
C GLU A 364 2.56 -25.89 -8.61
N LYS A 365 2.47 -25.77 -9.93
CA LYS A 365 1.51 -24.86 -10.57
C LYS A 365 0.06 -25.30 -10.45
N LEU A 366 -0.21 -26.59 -10.40
CA LEU A 366 -1.53 -27.13 -10.09
C LEU A 366 -1.91 -26.90 -8.61
N GLN A 367 -0.91 -26.99 -7.70
CA GLN A 367 -1.12 -26.68 -6.28
C GLN A 367 -1.44 -25.18 -6.06
N GLU A 368 -0.72 -24.27 -6.71
CA GLU A 368 -1.04 -22.83 -6.69
C GLU A 368 -2.49 -22.58 -7.17
N ARG A 369 -2.88 -23.21 -8.28
CA ARG A 369 -4.23 -23.08 -8.84
C ARG A 369 -5.30 -23.64 -7.93
N LEU A 370 -5.03 -24.81 -7.31
CA LEU A 370 -5.91 -25.41 -6.31
C LEU A 370 -6.10 -24.49 -5.11
N ALA A 371 -5.02 -23.91 -4.59
CA ALA A 371 -5.04 -23.00 -3.45
C ALA A 371 -5.90 -21.75 -3.75
N LYS A 372 -5.72 -21.15 -4.94
CA LYS A 372 -6.52 -19.99 -5.37
C LYS A 372 -8.01 -20.28 -5.47
N LEU A 373 -8.40 -21.47 -5.96
CA LEU A 373 -9.80 -21.82 -6.15
C LEU A 373 -10.47 -22.37 -4.86
N ALA A 374 -9.74 -23.18 -4.09
CA ALA A 374 -10.27 -23.85 -2.89
C ALA A 374 -10.14 -23.03 -1.61
N GLY A 375 -9.28 -22.01 -1.59
CA GLY A 375 -9.03 -21.19 -0.41
C GLY A 375 -10.14 -20.20 -0.11
N GLY A 376 -10.92 -19.80 -1.11
CA GLY A 376 -11.92 -18.75 -0.98
C GLY A 376 -11.27 -17.37 -0.69
N VAL A 377 -12.11 -16.42 -0.30
CA VAL A 377 -11.71 -15.10 0.16
C VAL A 377 -12.29 -14.89 1.56
N ALA A 378 -11.44 -14.56 2.55
CA ALA A 378 -11.92 -14.09 3.83
C ALA A 378 -12.28 -12.60 3.69
N VAL A 379 -13.50 -12.24 4.00
CA VAL A 379 -13.98 -10.86 4.01
C VAL A 379 -14.07 -10.40 5.45
N LEU A 380 -13.30 -9.38 5.78
CA LEU A 380 -13.31 -8.72 7.08
C LEU A 380 -14.25 -7.52 6.99
N TYR A 381 -15.48 -7.68 7.49
CA TYR A 381 -16.48 -6.61 7.54
C TYR A 381 -16.24 -5.74 8.76
N VAL A 382 -15.82 -4.50 8.54
CA VAL A 382 -15.53 -3.54 9.61
C VAL A 382 -16.79 -2.77 9.96
N GLY A 383 -17.23 -2.87 11.23
CA GLY A 383 -18.37 -2.16 11.76
C GLY A 383 -17.99 -1.03 12.69
N ALA A 384 -18.76 0.08 12.66
CA ALA A 384 -18.61 1.22 13.56
C ALA A 384 -19.92 2.00 13.70
N ALA A 385 -19.99 2.88 14.73
CA ALA A 385 -21.18 3.67 14.98
C ALA A 385 -21.32 4.90 14.06
N SER A 386 -20.22 5.37 13.45
CA SER A 386 -20.22 6.52 12.56
C SER A 386 -19.33 6.26 11.34
N GLU A 387 -19.58 6.99 10.25
CA GLU A 387 -18.78 6.89 9.02
C GLU A 387 -17.30 7.30 9.24
N VAL A 388 -17.05 8.28 10.10
CA VAL A 388 -15.69 8.72 10.43
C VAL A 388 -14.93 7.63 11.18
N GLU A 389 -15.57 7.00 12.17
CA GLU A 389 -15.01 5.88 12.92
C GLU A 389 -14.80 4.65 12.02
N MET A 390 -15.75 4.38 11.12
CA MET A 390 -15.69 3.29 10.15
C MET A 390 -14.43 3.40 9.28
N LYS A 391 -14.18 4.58 8.71
CA LYS A 391 -13.00 4.83 7.87
C LYS A 391 -11.71 4.67 8.66
N GLU A 392 -11.62 5.25 9.87
CA GLU A 392 -10.44 5.12 10.73
C GLU A 392 -10.17 3.65 11.08
N LYS A 393 -11.21 2.91 11.48
CA LYS A 393 -11.09 1.50 11.84
C LYS A 393 -10.70 0.64 10.63
N LYS A 394 -11.23 0.94 9.45
CA LYS A 394 -10.89 0.27 8.21
C LYS A 394 -9.43 0.49 7.82
N ASP A 395 -8.92 1.72 7.90
CA ASP A 395 -7.51 2.03 7.62
C ASP A 395 -6.59 1.24 8.58
N ARG A 396 -6.91 1.18 9.89
CA ARG A 396 -6.18 0.36 10.86
C ARG A 396 -6.19 -1.13 10.55
N VAL A 397 -7.31 -1.65 10.09
CA VAL A 397 -7.43 -3.08 9.69
C VAL A 397 -6.60 -3.35 8.45
N ASP A 398 -6.61 -2.46 7.46
CA ASP A 398 -5.81 -2.56 6.23
C ASP A 398 -4.30 -2.55 6.56
N ASP A 399 -3.84 -1.65 7.45
CA ASP A 399 -2.46 -1.58 7.92
C ASP A 399 -2.05 -2.87 8.63
N ALA A 400 -2.89 -3.34 9.57
CA ALA A 400 -2.63 -4.55 10.33
C ALA A 400 -2.59 -5.80 9.44
N LEU A 401 -3.45 -5.89 8.43
CA LEU A 401 -3.43 -6.97 7.45
C LEU A 401 -2.15 -6.94 6.61
N SER A 402 -1.75 -5.75 6.16
CA SER A 402 -0.52 -5.56 5.37
C SER A 402 0.73 -5.90 6.18
N ALA A 403 0.82 -5.45 7.43
CA ALA A 403 1.90 -5.80 8.36
C ALA A 403 1.95 -7.32 8.60
N THR A 404 0.79 -7.96 8.76
CA THR A 404 0.71 -9.41 8.95
C THR A 404 1.23 -10.18 7.74
N ARG A 405 0.86 -9.77 6.52
CA ARG A 405 1.38 -10.34 5.28
C ARG A 405 2.91 -10.16 5.18
N ALA A 406 3.40 -8.97 5.48
CA ALA A 406 4.83 -8.67 5.51
C ALA A 406 5.60 -9.55 6.53
N ALA A 407 4.99 -9.83 7.69
CA ALA A 407 5.56 -10.71 8.71
C ALA A 407 5.61 -12.18 8.28
N VAL A 408 4.59 -12.67 7.59
CA VAL A 408 4.59 -14.02 7.02
C VAL A 408 5.63 -14.17 5.92
N GLU A 409 5.84 -13.11 5.11
CA GLU A 409 6.76 -13.11 3.97
C GLU A 409 8.24 -13.06 4.40
N GLU A 410 8.63 -12.11 5.24
CA GLU A 410 10.04 -11.89 5.61
C GLU A 410 10.34 -12.17 7.10
N GLY A 411 9.35 -12.57 7.91
CA GLY A 411 9.53 -12.80 9.34
C GLY A 411 9.42 -11.51 10.17
N ILE A 412 9.77 -11.65 11.45
CA ILE A 412 9.56 -10.64 12.50
C ILE A 412 10.85 -10.34 13.29
N ILE A 413 10.92 -9.11 13.80
CA ILE A 413 12.01 -8.57 14.63
C ILE A 413 11.42 -7.95 15.91
N PRO A 414 12.23 -7.64 16.94
CA PRO A 414 11.77 -6.86 18.09
C PRO A 414 11.23 -5.50 17.63
N GLY A 415 10.03 -5.16 18.08
CA GLY A 415 9.33 -3.95 17.68
C GLY A 415 9.75 -2.70 18.44
N GLY A 416 8.93 -1.65 18.35
CA GLY A 416 9.12 -0.41 19.09
C GLY A 416 10.43 0.32 18.78
N GLY A 417 11.03 0.09 17.60
CA GLY A 417 12.30 0.67 17.19
C GLY A 417 13.54 -0.02 17.77
N VAL A 418 13.38 -1.06 18.59
CA VAL A 418 14.51 -1.75 19.23
C VAL A 418 15.42 -2.44 18.22
N ALA A 419 14.87 -3.05 17.18
CA ALA A 419 15.68 -3.69 16.14
C ALA A 419 16.66 -2.72 15.47
N PHE A 420 16.26 -1.47 15.22
CA PHE A 420 17.15 -0.43 14.70
C PHE A 420 18.25 -0.08 15.69
N VAL A 421 17.92 0.06 16.99
CA VAL A 421 18.92 0.33 18.05
C VAL A 421 19.94 -0.80 18.15
N ARG A 422 19.52 -2.06 18.03
CA ARG A 422 20.42 -3.24 17.97
C ARG A 422 21.30 -3.25 16.72
N ALA A 423 20.78 -2.77 15.60
CA ALA A 423 21.54 -2.69 14.35
C ALA A 423 22.68 -1.66 14.40
N ILE A 424 22.67 -0.71 15.33
CA ILE A 424 23.77 0.24 15.57
C ILE A 424 25.10 -0.50 15.81
N ASP A 425 25.08 -1.62 16.50
CA ASP A 425 26.28 -2.39 16.77
C ASP A 425 26.93 -2.95 15.49
N ALA A 426 26.16 -3.21 14.45
CA ALA A 426 26.68 -3.65 13.16
C ALA A 426 27.46 -2.55 12.41
N LEU A 427 27.27 -1.30 12.78
CA LEU A 427 28.01 -0.16 12.22
C LEU A 427 29.32 0.11 12.98
N LYS A 428 29.51 -0.48 14.18
CA LYS A 428 30.76 -0.35 14.93
C LYS A 428 31.89 -0.97 14.14
N GLY A 429 32.90 -0.18 13.81
CA GLY A 429 34.05 -0.63 13.01
C GLY A 429 33.86 -0.56 11.49
N LEU A 430 32.68 -0.21 10.99
CA LEU A 430 32.49 0.12 9.57
C LEU A 430 33.22 1.42 9.26
N LYS A 431 34.12 1.39 8.28
CA LYS A 431 34.95 2.54 7.89
C LYS A 431 34.55 3.07 6.52
N GLY A 432 34.48 4.38 6.40
CA GLY A 432 34.41 5.07 5.12
C GLY A 432 35.75 5.04 4.40
N ASN A 433 35.74 5.25 3.09
CA ASN A 433 36.97 5.37 2.30
C ASN A 433 37.67 6.74 2.54
N ASN A 434 36.91 7.73 3.02
CA ASN A 434 37.36 9.04 3.42
C ASN A 434 36.52 9.56 4.60
N GLU A 435 36.86 10.76 5.12
CA GLU A 435 36.18 11.35 6.28
C GLU A 435 34.71 11.66 6.03
N ASP A 436 34.35 12.06 4.81
CA ASP A 436 32.96 12.41 4.49
C ASP A 436 32.09 11.15 4.32
N GLU A 437 32.62 10.07 3.75
CA GLU A 437 31.94 8.76 3.83
C GLU A 437 31.75 8.30 5.27
N GLN A 438 32.76 8.52 6.14
CA GLN A 438 32.63 8.18 7.56
C GLN A 438 31.50 8.97 8.24
N LYS A 439 31.39 10.28 7.94
CA LYS A 439 30.25 11.09 8.42
C LYS A 439 28.91 10.57 7.89
N GLY A 440 28.87 10.07 6.64
CA GLY A 440 27.68 9.41 6.07
C GLY A 440 27.24 8.21 6.91
N ILE A 441 28.17 7.37 7.36
CA ILE A 441 27.89 6.23 8.24
C ILE A 441 27.37 6.72 9.61
N GLU A 442 27.94 7.78 10.16
CA GLU A 442 27.54 8.37 11.44
C GLU A 442 26.14 9.00 11.39
N ILE A 443 25.73 9.54 10.23
CA ILE A 443 24.36 10.04 10.01
C ILE A 443 23.36 8.92 10.22
N ILE A 444 23.58 7.75 9.61
CA ILE A 444 22.69 6.59 9.79
C ILE A 444 22.72 6.10 11.22
N LEU A 445 23.91 5.93 11.82
CA LEU A 445 24.03 5.50 13.21
C LEU A 445 23.17 6.33 14.16
N ARG A 446 23.18 7.67 13.99
CA ARG A 446 22.37 8.57 14.80
C ARG A 446 20.88 8.47 14.48
N SER A 447 20.52 8.30 13.22
CA SER A 447 19.13 8.25 12.78
C SER A 447 18.40 6.97 13.22
N LEU A 448 19.13 5.87 13.46
CA LEU A 448 18.53 4.61 13.93
C LEU A 448 17.93 4.68 15.33
N GLU A 449 18.26 5.71 16.13
CA GLU A 449 17.66 5.92 17.45
C GLU A 449 16.27 6.59 17.38
N GLU A 450 15.99 7.31 16.30
CA GLU A 450 14.81 8.18 16.21
C GLU A 450 13.46 7.45 16.29
N PRO A 451 13.26 6.26 15.71
CA PRO A 451 11.99 5.54 15.85
C PRO A 451 11.64 5.25 17.31
N LEU A 452 12.57 4.69 18.08
CA LEU A 452 12.38 4.46 19.51
C LEU A 452 12.18 5.78 20.27
N ARG A 453 13.02 6.77 20.00
CA ARG A 453 12.93 8.09 20.63
C ARG A 453 11.55 8.71 20.45
N GLN A 454 11.03 8.74 19.23
CA GLN A 454 9.74 9.35 18.93
C GLN A 454 8.57 8.59 19.58
N ILE A 455 8.60 7.25 19.60
CA ILE A 455 7.58 6.42 20.28
C ILE A 455 7.53 6.78 21.78
N VAL A 456 8.70 6.93 22.40
CA VAL A 456 8.86 7.26 23.81
C VAL A 456 8.40 8.69 24.12
N GLU A 457 8.76 9.65 23.26
CA GLU A 457 8.34 11.06 23.39
C GLU A 457 6.81 11.20 23.23
N ASN A 458 6.19 10.47 22.29
CA ASN A 458 4.74 10.43 22.15
C ASN A 458 4.04 9.80 23.36
N ALA A 459 4.76 8.96 24.12
CA ALA A 459 4.29 8.40 25.39
C ALA A 459 4.50 9.34 26.59
N GLY A 460 5.15 10.49 26.40
CA GLY A 460 5.38 11.49 27.45
C GLY A 460 6.66 11.28 28.26
N TYR A 461 7.59 10.44 27.80
CA TYR A 461 8.86 10.16 28.45
C TYR A 461 10.02 10.82 27.72
N GLU A 462 11.16 10.98 28.42
CA GLU A 462 12.40 11.51 27.84
C GLU A 462 13.06 10.46 26.93
N GLY A 463 13.02 10.70 25.63
CA GLY A 463 13.50 9.75 24.61
C GLY A 463 14.98 9.39 24.78
N SER A 464 15.84 10.35 25.13
CA SER A 464 17.28 10.11 25.29
C SER A 464 17.59 9.12 26.39
N VAL A 465 16.90 9.22 27.52
CA VAL A 465 17.09 8.33 28.68
C VAL A 465 16.70 6.89 28.34
N VAL A 466 15.55 6.74 27.69
CA VAL A 466 15.04 5.41 27.32
C VAL A 466 15.93 4.76 26.25
N VAL A 467 16.33 5.51 25.22
CA VAL A 467 17.25 5.02 24.18
C VAL A 467 18.55 4.54 24.81
N GLN A 468 19.16 5.32 25.72
CA GLN A 468 20.39 4.92 26.40
C GLN A 468 20.21 3.59 27.16
N LYS A 469 19.13 3.47 27.94
CA LYS A 469 18.85 2.25 28.72
C LYS A 469 18.59 1.04 27.82
N VAL A 470 17.92 1.21 26.70
CA VAL A 470 17.71 0.15 25.71
C VAL A 470 19.04 -0.25 25.05
N ARG A 471 19.93 0.71 24.73
CA ARG A 471 21.28 0.42 24.18
C ARG A 471 22.15 -0.40 25.12
N GLU A 472 22.06 -0.19 26.43
CA GLU A 472 22.78 -0.95 27.45
C GLU A 472 22.26 -2.38 27.60
N GLY A 473 20.97 -2.60 27.24
CA GLY A 473 20.34 -3.91 27.21
C GLY A 473 20.82 -4.79 26.04
N LYS A 474 20.47 -6.06 26.07
CA LYS A 474 20.84 -7.07 25.05
C LYS A 474 19.61 -7.76 24.48
N GLY A 475 19.76 -8.32 23.28
CA GLY A 475 18.72 -9.09 22.61
C GLY A 475 17.43 -8.31 22.43
N ASP A 476 16.30 -8.90 22.78
CA ASP A 476 14.97 -8.35 22.56
C ASP A 476 14.51 -7.42 23.72
N PHE A 477 15.41 -7.08 24.66
CA PHE A 477 15.12 -6.12 25.74
C PHE A 477 14.84 -4.74 25.19
N GLY A 478 13.69 -4.16 25.56
CA GLY A 478 13.27 -2.84 25.08
C GLY A 478 12.28 -2.17 26.03
N PHE A 479 11.76 -1.02 25.61
CA PHE A 479 10.73 -0.28 26.33
C PHE A 479 9.38 -0.45 25.65
N ASN A 480 8.42 -1.05 26.36
CA ASN A 480 7.03 -1.13 25.92
C ASN A 480 6.31 0.17 26.29
N ALA A 481 6.11 1.03 25.31
CA ALA A 481 5.45 2.33 25.53
C ALA A 481 3.95 2.23 25.85
N HIS A 482 3.32 1.06 25.64
CA HIS A 482 1.94 0.82 26.05
C HIS A 482 1.81 0.58 27.55
N THR A 483 2.67 -0.29 28.10
CA THR A 483 2.69 -0.67 29.52
C THR A 483 3.65 0.17 30.36
N GLU A 484 4.49 0.99 29.68
CA GLU A 484 5.52 1.86 30.30
C GLU A 484 6.59 1.08 31.06
N THR A 485 6.86 -0.15 30.63
CA THR A 485 7.82 -1.07 31.28
C THR A 485 8.97 -1.47 30.36
N TYR A 486 10.10 -1.83 30.98
CA TYR A 486 11.22 -2.44 30.29
C TYR A 486 11.12 -3.96 30.37
N GLU A 487 11.08 -4.63 29.22
CA GLU A 487 10.82 -6.06 29.15
C GLU A 487 11.41 -6.68 27.87
N ASN A 488 11.28 -8.00 27.73
CA ASN A 488 11.57 -8.69 26.48
C ASN A 488 10.38 -8.48 25.53
N LEU A 489 10.58 -7.61 24.54
CA LEU A 489 9.50 -7.22 23.60
C LEU A 489 9.04 -8.36 22.71
N PHE A 490 9.92 -9.35 22.43
CA PHE A 490 9.55 -10.50 21.64
C PHE A 490 8.62 -11.46 22.39
N GLU A 491 8.83 -11.62 23.71
CA GLU A 491 7.98 -12.44 24.59
C GLU A 491 6.63 -11.77 24.83
N THR A 492 6.63 -10.47 25.03
CA THR A 492 5.39 -9.69 25.29
C THR A 492 4.61 -9.36 24.02
N GLY A 493 5.13 -9.72 22.85
CA GLY A 493 4.43 -9.59 21.57
C GLY A 493 4.55 -8.21 20.92
N VAL A 494 5.46 -7.36 21.39
CA VAL A 494 5.80 -6.08 20.71
C VAL A 494 6.82 -6.38 19.63
N ILE A 495 6.32 -6.73 18.45
CA ILE A 495 7.09 -7.22 17.31
C ILE A 495 6.70 -6.50 16.03
N ASP A 496 7.69 -6.23 15.16
CA ASP A 496 7.51 -5.58 13.88
C ASP A 496 7.87 -6.52 12.72
N PRO A 497 7.23 -6.42 11.54
CA PRO A 497 7.65 -7.16 10.36
C PRO A 497 9.02 -6.66 9.86
N THR A 498 9.93 -7.59 9.56
CA THR A 498 11.26 -7.27 9.03
C THR A 498 11.17 -6.48 7.73
N LYS A 499 10.27 -6.86 6.83
CA LYS A 499 10.03 -6.19 5.55
C LYS A 499 9.67 -4.72 5.74
N VAL A 500 8.79 -4.42 6.70
CA VAL A 500 8.35 -3.04 7.00
C VAL A 500 9.53 -2.18 7.45
N ALA A 501 10.31 -2.65 8.44
CA ALA A 501 11.46 -1.92 8.94
C ALA A 501 12.54 -1.70 7.86
N ARG A 502 12.83 -2.74 7.07
CA ARG A 502 13.80 -2.68 5.98
C ARG A 502 13.41 -1.66 4.92
N ILE A 503 12.20 -1.75 4.40
CA ILE A 503 11.69 -0.86 3.34
C ILE A 503 11.60 0.59 3.83
N ALA A 504 11.19 0.80 5.08
CA ALA A 504 11.17 2.13 5.69
C ALA A 504 12.56 2.79 5.66
N LEU A 505 13.62 2.06 6.03
CA LEU A 505 14.98 2.58 6.02
C LEU A 505 15.50 2.79 4.59
N GLU A 506 15.29 1.85 3.68
CA GLU A 506 15.70 1.94 2.27
C GLU A 506 15.11 3.18 1.59
N ASN A 507 13.79 3.37 1.70
CA ASN A 507 13.10 4.50 1.08
C ASN A 507 13.51 5.83 1.72
N ALA A 508 13.65 5.87 3.05
CA ALA A 508 14.11 7.05 3.78
C ALA A 508 15.52 7.49 3.32
N ALA A 509 16.46 6.55 3.27
CA ALA A 509 17.84 6.82 2.87
C ALA A 509 17.95 7.23 1.40
N SER A 510 17.18 6.59 0.51
CA SER A 510 17.15 6.90 -0.93
C SER A 510 16.77 8.37 -1.17
N ILE A 511 15.65 8.82 -0.61
CA ILE A 511 15.16 10.19 -0.80
C ILE A 511 16.05 11.20 -0.06
N ALA A 512 16.50 10.85 1.17
CA ALA A 512 17.41 11.70 1.91
C ALA A 512 18.74 11.91 1.14
N GLY A 513 19.30 10.86 0.55
CA GLY A 513 20.50 10.94 -0.27
C GLY A 513 20.33 11.85 -1.48
N MET A 514 19.19 11.82 -2.16
CA MET A 514 18.87 12.74 -3.26
C MET A 514 18.79 14.19 -2.78
N LEU A 515 18.12 14.45 -1.66
CA LEU A 515 17.98 15.80 -1.12
C LEU A 515 19.34 16.37 -0.67
N LEU A 516 20.18 15.55 -0.03
CA LEU A 516 21.51 15.97 0.42
C LEU A 516 22.44 16.35 -0.75
N THR A 517 22.29 15.71 -1.90
CA THR A 517 23.06 15.98 -3.11
C THR A 517 22.46 17.09 -3.99
N THR A 518 21.32 17.68 -3.59
CA THR A 518 20.67 18.77 -4.31
C THR A 518 21.41 20.09 -4.09
N GLU A 519 21.71 20.82 -5.18
CA GLU A 519 22.38 22.11 -5.18
C GLU A 519 21.46 23.25 -5.56
N CYS A 520 20.48 23.00 -6.44
CA CYS A 520 19.49 24.01 -6.82
C CYS A 520 18.08 23.44 -6.88
N ALA A 521 17.09 24.30 -6.71
CA ALA A 521 15.68 24.00 -6.87
C ALA A 521 15.04 24.99 -7.83
N ILE A 522 14.20 24.50 -8.73
CA ILE A 522 13.57 25.29 -9.80
C ILE A 522 12.05 25.21 -9.62
N ALA A 523 11.40 26.36 -9.43
CA ALA A 523 9.95 26.45 -9.30
C ALA A 523 9.32 27.32 -10.37
N GLU A 524 8.03 27.11 -10.63
CA GLU A 524 7.25 28.03 -11.46
C GLU A 524 6.89 29.30 -10.69
N ILE A 525 7.06 30.46 -11.34
CA ILE A 525 6.57 31.72 -10.78
C ILE A 525 5.04 31.70 -10.93
N LYS A 526 4.34 31.73 -9.79
CA LYS A 526 2.88 31.88 -9.81
C LYS A 526 2.56 33.31 -10.28
N GLU A 527 2.03 33.46 -11.48
CA GLU A 527 1.45 34.74 -11.91
C GLU A 527 0.25 35.04 -11.01
N GLU A 528 0.29 36.14 -10.25
CA GLU A 528 -0.90 36.68 -9.63
C GLU A 528 -1.88 37.06 -10.75
N LYS A 529 -2.97 36.30 -10.89
CA LYS A 529 -4.05 36.69 -11.80
C LYS A 529 -4.51 38.07 -11.35
N PRO A 530 -4.44 39.12 -12.19
CA PRO A 530 -4.96 40.42 -11.83
C PRO A 530 -6.42 40.23 -11.45
N ALA A 531 -6.82 40.82 -10.31
CA ALA A 531 -8.21 40.85 -9.89
C ALA A 531 -9.05 41.40 -11.05
N MET A 532 -10.05 40.65 -11.53
CA MET A 532 -10.97 41.15 -12.52
C MET A 532 -11.58 42.46 -11.97
N PRO A 533 -11.48 43.54 -12.72
CA PRO A 533 -12.18 44.76 -12.31
C PRO A 533 -13.67 44.43 -12.15
N PRO A 534 -14.36 45.01 -11.14
CA PRO A 534 -15.78 44.79 -10.96
C PRO A 534 -16.50 45.22 -12.25
N MET A 535 -17.34 44.34 -12.80
CA MET A 535 -18.18 44.68 -13.94
C MET A 535 -19.00 45.91 -13.56
N PRO A 536 -19.04 46.96 -14.41
CA PRO A 536 -19.92 48.09 -14.18
C PRO A 536 -21.36 47.57 -14.15
N GLY A 537 -22.02 47.74 -13.02
CA GLY A 537 -23.45 47.43 -12.88
C GLY A 537 -24.22 48.13 -13.96
N GLY A 538 -24.79 47.37 -14.89
CA GLY A 538 -25.76 47.87 -15.84
C GLY A 538 -26.97 48.39 -15.08
N GLY A 539 -27.07 49.71 -14.94
CA GLY A 539 -28.29 50.37 -14.47
C GLY A 539 -29.41 50.07 -15.46
N MET A 540 -30.37 49.24 -15.04
CA MET A 540 -31.69 49.22 -15.68
C MET A 540 -32.41 50.49 -15.27
N GLY A 541 -32.40 51.49 -16.19
CA GLY A 541 -33.22 52.64 -16.09
C GLY A 541 -34.71 52.26 -16.18
N ASP A 542 -35.47 52.80 -15.27
CA ASP A 542 -36.92 52.87 -15.31
C ASP A 542 -37.39 53.36 -16.67
N MET A 543 -38.26 52.64 -17.33
CA MET A 543 -39.22 53.16 -18.28
C MET A 543 -40.55 52.40 -18.16
N TYR A 544 -41.53 53.10 -17.57
CA TYR A 544 -42.99 52.99 -17.67
C TYR A 544 -43.65 51.63 -17.47
#